data_cbbafbeacb296472265a379a3133e426
#
_entry.id   cbbafbeacb296472265a379a3133e426
#
_cell.length_a   1.000
_cell.length_b   1.000
_cell.length_c   1.000
_cell.angle_alpha   90.00
_cell.angle_beta   90.00
_cell.angle_gamma   90.00
#
_symmetry.space_group_name_H-M   'P 1'
#
loop_
_entity.id
_entity.type
_entity.pdbx_description
1 polymer ?
#
loop_
_entity_poly.entity_id
_entity_poly.type
_entity_poly.pdbx_seq_one_letter_code
_entity_poly.pdbx_strand_id
1 'polypeptide(L)'
;DQGAYGESRTRTGGRMEGIAPSNAYLCADGASIVVAGNGDGIYRRYMEAIGRPDLAGDESLKSNAQRWEQREMLDEAIGAWSSTVDSTAALEILDAAGVPAGPIYTAEDIVNEPQYQARNMIQNFSVSTGEEILPEVGFPGIVPVMGSASLPIRSLGPDLGEHTGEILGTLLGYSPEEIINATNSETSQA
;
A
#
# COMPACT_ATOMS: atom_id res chain seq x y z
N ASP A 1 -15.38 7.98 14.21
CA ASP A 1 -16.73 8.20 13.73
C ASP A 1 -17.73 7.40 14.57
N GLN A 2 -17.63 6.06 14.63
CA GLN A 2 -18.60 5.24 15.38
C GLN A 2 -18.76 5.66 16.86
N GLY A 3 -17.66 5.91 17.57
CA GLY A 3 -17.70 6.27 18.98
C GLY A 3 -18.24 7.68 19.27
N ALA A 4 -18.08 8.62 18.34
CA ALA A 4 -18.51 10.01 18.51
C ALA A 4 -19.88 10.31 17.90
N TYR A 5 -20.20 9.67 16.76
CA TYR A 5 -21.38 10.01 15.95
C TYR A 5 -22.29 8.81 15.67
N GLY A 6 -21.93 7.60 16.10
CA GLY A 6 -22.67 6.38 15.81
C GLY A 6 -22.57 5.90 14.36
N GLU A 7 -21.70 6.49 13.57
CA GLU A 7 -21.54 6.22 12.14
C GLU A 7 -20.41 5.23 11.87
N SER A 8 -20.68 4.15 11.16
CA SER A 8 -19.67 3.19 10.70
C SER A 8 -19.34 3.43 9.25
N ARG A 9 -18.05 3.49 8.95
CA ARG A 9 -17.58 3.57 7.55
C ARG A 9 -17.91 2.27 6.81
N THR A 10 -18.31 2.41 5.57
CA THR A 10 -18.58 1.31 4.65
C THR A 10 -17.44 1.16 3.64
N ARG A 11 -17.50 0.14 2.81
CA ARG A 11 -16.54 -0.04 1.71
C ARG A 11 -16.75 1.02 0.64
N THR A 12 -15.66 1.68 0.20
CA THR A 12 -15.68 2.75 -0.80
C THR A 12 -14.96 2.38 -2.11
N GLY A 13 -14.45 1.12 -2.22
CA GLY A 13 -13.61 0.71 -3.34
C GLY A 13 -12.22 1.37 -3.27
N GLY A 14 -11.73 1.88 -4.39
CA GLY A 14 -10.47 2.63 -4.46
C GLY A 14 -10.59 4.10 -4.05
N ARG A 15 -11.81 4.57 -3.76
CA ARG A 15 -12.10 5.98 -3.43
C ARG A 15 -11.82 6.28 -1.97
N MET A 16 -11.27 7.44 -1.70
CA MET A 16 -11.16 7.97 -0.34
C MET A 16 -12.46 8.68 0.05
N GLU A 17 -13.09 8.24 1.14
CA GLU A 17 -14.36 8.79 1.60
C GLU A 17 -14.26 10.28 2.01
N GLY A 18 -15.22 11.09 1.55
CA GLY A 18 -15.28 12.52 1.83
C GLY A 18 -14.34 13.39 1.01
N ILE A 19 -13.59 12.83 0.06
CA ILE A 19 -12.58 13.53 -0.74
C ILE A 19 -12.78 13.22 -2.22
N ALA A 20 -12.97 14.24 -3.06
CA ALA A 20 -13.21 14.06 -4.49
C ALA A 20 -12.53 15.14 -5.37
N PRO A 21 -11.99 14.72 -6.54
CA PRO A 21 -11.71 13.33 -6.92
C PRO A 21 -10.45 12.78 -6.23
N SER A 22 -10.54 11.58 -5.66
CA SER A 22 -9.40 10.82 -5.12
C SER A 22 -9.75 9.34 -5.23
N ASN A 23 -9.24 8.67 -6.26
CA ASN A 23 -9.62 7.30 -6.60
C ASN A 23 -8.52 6.61 -7.43
N ALA A 24 -8.71 5.32 -7.67
CA ALA A 24 -7.94 4.55 -8.63
C ALA A 24 -8.69 4.44 -9.96
N TYR A 25 -7.97 4.59 -11.06
CA TYR A 25 -8.53 4.55 -12.42
C TYR A 25 -7.77 3.58 -13.30
N LEU A 26 -8.51 2.78 -14.07
CA LEU A 26 -7.95 1.83 -15.03
C LEU A 26 -7.54 2.56 -16.31
N CYS A 27 -6.35 2.26 -16.82
CA CYS A 27 -5.81 2.80 -18.06
C CYS A 27 -5.98 1.83 -19.24
N ALA A 28 -5.71 2.30 -20.47
CA ALA A 28 -5.87 1.53 -21.70
C ALA A 28 -5.01 0.27 -21.75
N ASP A 29 -3.84 0.29 -21.13
CA ASP A 29 -2.90 -0.84 -21.02
C ASP A 29 -3.29 -1.88 -19.97
N GLY A 30 -4.40 -1.70 -19.23
CA GLY A 30 -4.86 -2.57 -18.17
C GLY A 30 -4.21 -2.32 -16.81
N ALA A 31 -3.24 -1.41 -16.72
CA ALA A 31 -2.69 -0.95 -15.45
C ALA A 31 -3.62 0.07 -14.78
N SER A 32 -3.48 0.23 -13.48
CA SER A 32 -4.24 1.23 -12.72
C SER A 32 -3.32 2.29 -12.14
N ILE A 33 -3.79 3.53 -12.14
CA ILE A 33 -3.16 4.67 -11.48
C ILE A 33 -4.03 5.15 -10.32
N VAL A 34 -3.40 5.65 -9.26
CA VAL A 34 -4.10 6.37 -8.18
C VAL A 34 -3.86 7.86 -8.35
N VAL A 35 -4.91 8.65 -8.21
CA VAL A 35 -4.86 10.12 -8.39
C VAL A 35 -5.46 10.81 -7.18
N ALA A 36 -4.79 11.86 -6.67
CA ALA A 36 -5.24 12.70 -5.58
C ALA A 36 -5.50 14.13 -6.10
N GLY A 37 -6.66 14.32 -6.72
CA GLY A 37 -7.07 15.58 -7.37
C GLY A 37 -7.96 16.50 -6.55
N ASN A 38 -8.04 16.31 -5.23
CA ASN A 38 -9.07 16.91 -4.38
C ASN A 38 -8.83 18.37 -3.96
N GLY A 39 -7.61 18.87 -4.00
CA GLY A 39 -7.33 20.29 -3.73
C GLY A 39 -7.93 21.18 -4.83
N ASP A 40 -8.57 22.30 -4.48
CA ASP A 40 -9.34 23.10 -5.46
C ASP A 40 -8.50 23.57 -6.66
N GLY A 41 -7.25 23.99 -6.42
CA GLY A 41 -6.32 24.35 -7.48
C GLY A 41 -5.80 23.14 -8.29
N ILE A 42 -5.64 21.99 -7.61
CA ILE A 42 -5.24 20.73 -8.26
C ILE A 42 -6.39 20.21 -9.12
N TYR A 43 -7.61 20.20 -8.58
CA TYR A 43 -8.81 19.80 -9.32
C TYR A 43 -8.96 20.53 -10.65
N ARG A 44 -8.82 21.87 -10.65
CA ARG A 44 -8.92 22.66 -11.88
C ARG A 44 -7.88 22.23 -12.91
N ARG A 45 -6.60 22.14 -12.51
CA ARG A 45 -5.53 21.69 -13.41
C ARG A 45 -5.74 20.26 -13.91
N TYR A 46 -6.28 19.40 -13.03
CA TYR A 46 -6.60 18.03 -13.40
C TYR A 46 -7.66 17.99 -14.51
N MET A 47 -8.77 18.70 -14.33
CA MET A 47 -9.82 18.73 -15.35
C MET A 47 -9.34 19.36 -16.68
N GLU A 48 -8.53 20.41 -16.62
CA GLU A 48 -7.89 20.99 -17.80
C GLU A 48 -6.97 19.97 -18.51
N ALA A 49 -6.13 19.26 -17.76
CA ALA A 49 -5.17 18.28 -18.29
C ALA A 49 -5.84 17.09 -19.01
N ILE A 50 -6.99 16.65 -18.51
CA ILE A 50 -7.75 15.55 -19.12
C ILE A 50 -8.74 16.03 -20.21
N GLY A 51 -8.66 17.31 -20.63
CA GLY A 51 -9.48 17.87 -21.69
C GLY A 51 -10.94 18.15 -21.29
N ARG A 52 -11.19 18.40 -20.01
CA ARG A 52 -12.52 18.74 -19.45
C ARG A 52 -12.56 20.15 -18.85
N PRO A 53 -12.28 21.20 -19.66
CA PRO A 53 -12.37 22.60 -19.18
C PRO A 53 -13.77 22.99 -18.74
N ASP A 54 -14.80 22.31 -19.22
CA ASP A 54 -16.18 22.46 -18.76
C ASP A 54 -16.32 22.14 -17.27
N LEU A 55 -15.71 21.06 -16.78
CA LEU A 55 -15.70 20.68 -15.35
C LEU A 55 -14.74 21.57 -14.54
N ALA A 56 -13.64 22.00 -15.13
CA ALA A 56 -12.68 22.87 -14.45
C ALA A 56 -13.27 24.23 -14.08
N GLY A 57 -14.18 24.77 -14.91
CA GLY A 57 -14.84 26.06 -14.73
C GLY A 57 -16.22 26.01 -14.09
N ASP A 58 -16.72 24.84 -13.73
CA ASP A 58 -18.07 24.67 -13.18
C ASP A 58 -18.12 25.14 -11.71
N GLU A 59 -18.92 26.17 -11.43
CA GLU A 59 -19.12 26.72 -10.10
C GLU A 59 -19.77 25.72 -9.13
N SER A 60 -20.51 24.73 -9.63
CA SER A 60 -21.10 23.66 -8.81
C SER A 60 -20.07 22.61 -8.34
N LEU A 61 -18.82 22.71 -8.80
CA LEU A 61 -17.70 21.82 -8.46
C LEU A 61 -16.54 22.55 -7.79
N LYS A 62 -16.76 23.79 -7.35
CA LYS A 62 -15.73 24.68 -6.86
C LYS A 62 -15.08 24.24 -5.55
N SER A 63 -15.83 23.58 -4.67
CA SER A 63 -15.34 23.07 -3.38
C SER A 63 -15.32 21.55 -3.33
N ASN A 64 -14.47 20.99 -2.45
CA ASN A 64 -14.43 19.54 -2.24
C ASN A 64 -15.81 18.98 -1.83
N ALA A 65 -16.59 19.67 -1.01
CA ALA A 65 -17.92 19.21 -0.60
C ALA A 65 -18.86 19.06 -1.81
N GLN A 66 -18.89 20.06 -2.70
CA GLN A 66 -19.68 20.00 -3.92
C GLN A 66 -19.21 18.88 -4.88
N ARG A 67 -17.90 18.70 -5.00
CA ARG A 67 -17.34 17.58 -5.81
C ARG A 67 -17.66 16.23 -5.20
N TRP A 68 -17.67 16.11 -3.87
CA TRP A 68 -18.06 14.87 -3.20
C TRP A 68 -19.51 14.47 -3.47
N GLU A 69 -20.42 15.44 -3.52
CA GLU A 69 -21.81 15.18 -3.91
C GLU A 69 -21.96 14.66 -5.34
N GLN A 70 -21.06 15.10 -6.24
CA GLN A 70 -21.05 14.73 -7.66
C GLN A 70 -19.92 13.74 -8.03
N ARG A 71 -19.40 13.01 -7.05
CA ARG A 71 -18.23 12.15 -7.21
C ARG A 71 -18.36 11.06 -8.27
N GLU A 72 -19.57 10.49 -8.44
CA GLU A 72 -19.80 9.47 -9.45
C GLU A 72 -19.61 10.04 -10.87
N MET A 73 -20.18 11.19 -11.16
CA MET A 73 -20.02 11.87 -12.44
C MET A 73 -18.56 12.25 -12.73
N LEU A 74 -17.83 12.69 -11.69
CA LEU A 74 -16.40 13.00 -11.81
C LEU A 74 -15.58 11.74 -12.08
N ASP A 75 -15.84 10.65 -11.36
CA ASP A 75 -15.15 9.38 -11.58
C ASP A 75 -15.44 8.78 -12.94
N GLU A 76 -16.67 8.91 -13.46
CA GLU A 76 -17.03 8.52 -14.83
C GLU A 76 -16.26 9.33 -15.87
N ALA A 77 -16.18 10.65 -15.71
CA ALA A 77 -15.45 11.52 -16.63
C ALA A 77 -13.94 11.22 -16.65
N ILE A 78 -13.35 11.00 -15.49
CA ILE A 78 -11.93 10.65 -15.35
C ILE A 78 -11.67 9.23 -15.88
N GLY A 79 -12.53 8.27 -15.55
CA GLY A 79 -12.44 6.89 -16.04
C GLY A 79 -12.57 6.81 -17.57
N ALA A 80 -13.45 7.62 -18.17
CA ALA A 80 -13.57 7.71 -19.61
C ALA A 80 -12.28 8.22 -20.28
N TRP A 81 -11.60 9.20 -19.67
CA TRP A 81 -10.30 9.66 -20.15
C TRP A 81 -9.20 8.61 -19.91
N SER A 82 -9.06 8.08 -18.71
CA SER A 82 -7.97 7.16 -18.38
C SER A 82 -8.01 5.89 -19.22
N SER A 83 -9.19 5.40 -19.57
CA SER A 83 -9.36 4.22 -20.43
C SER A 83 -8.89 4.43 -21.88
N THR A 84 -8.56 5.66 -22.28
CA THR A 84 -8.08 5.99 -23.63
C THR A 84 -6.57 6.21 -23.70
N VAL A 85 -5.86 6.21 -22.56
CA VAL A 85 -4.42 6.46 -22.48
C VAL A 85 -3.73 5.36 -21.69
N ASP A 86 -2.49 5.04 -22.04
CA ASP A 86 -1.66 4.11 -21.27
C ASP A 86 -1.24 4.74 -19.94
N SER A 87 -1.02 3.93 -18.92
CA SER A 87 -0.71 4.38 -17.55
C SER A 87 0.51 5.30 -17.49
N THR A 88 1.57 5.00 -18.23
CA THR A 88 2.77 5.84 -18.31
C THR A 88 2.44 7.23 -18.88
N ALA A 89 1.73 7.29 -19.98
CA ALA A 89 1.32 8.55 -20.61
C ALA A 89 0.36 9.35 -19.72
N ALA A 90 -0.55 8.67 -19.02
CA ALA A 90 -1.45 9.30 -18.06
C ALA A 90 -0.67 9.96 -16.92
N LEU A 91 0.33 9.28 -16.36
CA LEU A 91 1.18 9.81 -15.28
C LEU A 91 2.01 11.00 -15.75
N GLU A 92 2.57 10.97 -16.98
CA GLU A 92 3.31 12.10 -17.56
C GLU A 92 2.41 13.34 -17.73
N ILE A 93 1.18 13.17 -18.23
CA ILE A 93 0.21 14.26 -18.38
C ILE A 93 -0.13 14.87 -17.02
N LEU A 94 -0.37 14.04 -16.01
CA LEU A 94 -0.74 14.49 -14.67
C LEU A 94 0.43 15.17 -13.95
N ASP A 95 1.64 14.64 -14.08
CA ASP A 95 2.85 15.25 -13.51
C ASP A 95 3.12 16.62 -14.11
N ALA A 96 3.04 16.76 -15.47
CA ALA A 96 3.21 18.02 -16.15
C ALA A 96 2.18 19.08 -15.70
N ALA A 97 0.97 18.65 -15.30
CA ALA A 97 -0.07 19.52 -14.75
C ALA A 97 0.08 19.76 -13.23
N GLY A 98 1.04 19.14 -12.57
CA GLY A 98 1.22 19.20 -11.13
C GLY A 98 0.05 18.58 -10.35
N VAL A 99 -0.48 17.48 -10.87
CA VAL A 99 -1.54 16.68 -10.24
C VAL A 99 -0.91 15.45 -9.60
N PRO A 100 -0.99 15.27 -8.29
CA PRO A 100 -0.43 14.09 -7.62
C PRO A 100 -1.08 12.80 -8.10
N ALA A 101 -0.27 11.94 -8.69
CA ALA A 101 -0.68 10.63 -9.19
C ALA A 101 0.49 9.64 -9.06
N GLY A 102 0.18 8.35 -9.07
CA GLY A 102 1.18 7.31 -9.06
C GLY A 102 0.64 5.98 -9.55
N PRO A 103 1.51 5.04 -9.94
CA PRO A 103 1.11 3.70 -10.32
C PRO A 103 0.68 2.90 -9.09
N ILE A 104 -0.15 1.87 -9.32
CA ILE A 104 -0.41 0.83 -8.34
C ILE A 104 0.53 -0.33 -8.65
N TYR A 105 1.53 -0.50 -7.81
CA TYR A 105 2.59 -1.48 -8.01
C TYR A 105 2.15 -2.91 -7.69
N THR A 106 2.60 -3.84 -8.51
CA THR A 106 2.67 -5.27 -8.18
C THR A 106 3.90 -5.57 -7.31
N ALA A 107 4.01 -6.79 -6.79
CA ALA A 107 5.23 -7.21 -6.06
C ALA A 107 6.49 -7.16 -6.95
N GLU A 108 6.35 -7.48 -8.24
CA GLU A 108 7.44 -7.40 -9.22
C GLU A 108 7.89 -5.95 -9.44
N ASP A 109 6.95 -5.02 -9.57
CA ASP A 109 7.25 -3.60 -9.71
C ASP A 109 8.01 -3.07 -8.48
N ILE A 110 7.57 -3.45 -7.27
CA ILE A 110 8.19 -3.02 -6.01
C ILE A 110 9.66 -3.46 -5.94
N VAL A 111 9.96 -4.71 -6.31
CA VAL A 111 11.33 -5.25 -6.28
C VAL A 111 12.23 -4.52 -7.26
N ASN A 112 11.71 -4.08 -8.41
CA ASN A 112 12.46 -3.43 -9.47
C ASN A 112 12.47 -1.90 -9.37
N GLU A 113 11.70 -1.31 -8.45
CA GLU A 113 11.56 0.14 -8.33
C GLU A 113 12.85 0.81 -7.84
N PRO A 114 13.45 1.72 -8.64
CA PRO A 114 14.73 2.36 -8.30
C PRO A 114 14.71 3.11 -6.97
N GLN A 115 13.58 3.71 -6.58
CA GLN A 115 13.47 4.44 -5.32
C GLN A 115 13.56 3.50 -4.11
N TYR A 116 12.94 2.32 -4.18
CA TYR A 116 13.05 1.32 -3.13
C TYR A 116 14.45 0.76 -3.02
N GLN A 117 15.12 0.52 -4.15
CA GLN A 117 16.52 0.08 -4.18
C GLN A 117 17.47 1.15 -3.62
N ALA A 118 17.35 2.41 -4.06
CA ALA A 118 18.19 3.51 -3.58
C ALA A 118 18.06 3.75 -2.07
N ARG A 119 16.90 3.43 -1.49
CA ARG A 119 16.64 3.53 -0.05
C ARG A 119 16.90 2.24 0.72
N ASN A 120 17.39 1.19 0.06
CA ASN A 120 17.59 -0.14 0.65
C ASN A 120 16.32 -0.68 1.34
N MET A 121 15.16 -0.44 0.71
CA MET A 121 13.86 -0.85 1.23
C MET A 121 13.54 -2.31 0.97
N ILE A 122 14.27 -2.95 0.06
CA ILE A 122 14.24 -4.40 -0.16
C ILE A 122 15.63 -4.95 0.14
N GLN A 123 15.71 -5.88 1.10
CA GLN A 123 16.93 -6.54 1.52
C GLN A 123 16.80 -8.04 1.27
N ASN A 124 17.80 -8.64 0.62
CA ASN A 124 17.77 -10.05 0.25
C ASN A 124 18.46 -10.91 1.30
N PHE A 125 17.82 -12.01 1.65
CA PHE A 125 18.31 -12.98 2.62
C PHE A 125 18.15 -14.41 2.11
N SER A 126 19.04 -15.29 2.57
CA SER A 126 18.84 -16.72 2.37
C SER A 126 17.83 -17.26 3.39
N VAL A 127 16.82 -17.97 2.91
CA VAL A 127 15.73 -18.53 3.73
C VAL A 127 15.73 -20.04 3.59
N SER A 128 15.75 -20.75 4.72
CA SER A 128 15.54 -22.21 4.75
C SER A 128 14.05 -22.51 4.83
N THR A 129 13.55 -23.38 3.95
CA THR A 129 12.18 -23.90 4.02
C THR A 129 12.11 -25.22 4.82
N GLY A 130 13.25 -25.72 5.31
CA GLY A 130 13.38 -27.06 5.89
C GLY A 130 13.71 -28.14 4.84
N GLU A 131 13.35 -27.93 3.59
CA GLU A 131 13.64 -28.84 2.47
C GLU A 131 14.75 -28.29 1.57
N GLU A 132 14.76 -26.98 1.35
CA GLU A 132 15.73 -26.30 0.50
C GLU A 132 16.12 -24.93 1.07
N ILE A 133 17.20 -24.34 0.53
CA ILE A 133 17.63 -22.98 0.82
C ILE A 133 17.31 -22.11 -0.39
N LEU A 134 16.47 -21.10 -0.19
CA LEU A 134 16.18 -20.05 -1.16
C LEU A 134 17.19 -18.92 -0.96
N PRO A 135 18.10 -18.66 -1.93
CA PRO A 135 19.28 -17.84 -1.67
C PRO A 135 19.02 -16.33 -1.58
N GLU A 136 17.99 -15.83 -2.23
CA GLU A 136 17.75 -14.37 -2.37
C GLU A 136 16.27 -14.02 -2.25
N VAL A 137 15.72 -14.16 -1.06
CA VAL A 137 14.34 -13.78 -0.77
C VAL A 137 14.31 -12.32 -0.29
N GLY A 138 13.54 -11.47 -0.98
CA GLY A 138 13.40 -10.06 -0.65
C GLY A 138 12.50 -9.83 0.57
N PHE A 139 13.03 -9.10 1.55
CA PHE A 139 12.30 -8.65 2.75
C PHE A 139 12.27 -7.13 2.84
N PRO A 140 11.21 -6.53 3.41
CA PRO A 140 11.17 -5.10 3.66
C PRO A 140 12.30 -4.66 4.60
N GLY A 141 12.98 -3.57 4.23
CA GLY A 141 13.98 -2.94 5.07
C GLY A 141 13.39 -2.29 6.33
N ILE A 142 14.26 -1.92 7.27
CA ILE A 142 13.84 -1.30 8.53
C ILE A 142 13.46 0.17 8.32
N VAL A 143 12.30 0.55 8.84
CA VAL A 143 11.78 1.92 8.87
C VAL A 143 11.35 2.25 10.30
N PRO A 144 11.62 3.46 10.82
CA PRO A 144 12.28 4.60 10.19
C PRO A 144 13.80 4.50 10.13
N VAL A 145 14.43 5.30 9.27
CA VAL A 145 15.87 5.50 9.30
C VAL A 145 16.20 6.44 10.46
N MET A 146 17.07 6.03 11.39
CA MET A 146 17.43 6.79 12.58
C MET A 146 18.82 7.42 12.44
N GLY A 147 18.87 8.69 12.06
CA GLY A 147 20.11 9.44 11.91
C GLY A 147 21.06 8.80 10.90
N SER A 148 22.31 8.61 11.29
CA SER A 148 23.34 7.92 10.49
C SER A 148 23.48 6.43 10.83
N ALA A 149 22.69 5.91 11.77
CA ALA A 149 22.77 4.51 12.17
C ALA A 149 22.06 3.61 11.16
N SER A 150 22.79 2.62 10.64
CA SER A 150 22.20 1.50 9.94
C SER A 150 21.64 0.52 10.99
N LEU A 151 20.35 0.22 10.88
CA LEU A 151 19.72 -0.79 11.71
C LEU A 151 19.59 -2.07 10.87
N PRO A 152 20.50 -3.04 11.03
CA PRO A 152 20.44 -4.27 10.25
C PRO A 152 19.28 -5.15 10.75
N ILE A 153 18.63 -5.88 9.84
CA ILE A 153 17.79 -7.00 10.18
C ILE A 153 18.69 -8.08 10.76
N ARG A 154 18.49 -8.44 12.01
CA ARG A 154 19.34 -9.41 12.74
C ARG A 154 18.89 -10.86 12.53
N SER A 155 17.60 -11.07 12.35
CA SER A 155 17.01 -12.37 12.04
C SER A 155 15.70 -12.16 11.32
N LEU A 156 15.26 -13.14 10.55
CA LEU A 156 13.98 -13.15 9.84
C LEU A 156 12.83 -13.73 10.68
N GLY A 157 13.11 -14.07 11.91
CA GLY A 157 12.23 -14.75 12.85
C GLY A 157 12.78 -16.16 13.20
N PRO A 158 12.30 -16.74 14.29
CA PRO A 158 12.69 -18.09 14.68
C PRO A 158 11.96 -19.16 13.89
N ASP A 159 12.56 -20.32 13.79
CA ASP A 159 11.86 -21.53 13.35
C ASP A 159 10.83 -21.97 14.40
N LEU A 160 9.86 -22.78 13.98
CA LEU A 160 8.83 -23.29 14.89
C LEU A 160 9.48 -24.11 16.02
N GLY A 161 9.27 -23.65 17.27
CA GLY A 161 9.80 -24.27 18.46
C GLY A 161 11.27 -23.96 18.79
N GLU A 162 11.96 -23.13 18.00
CA GLU A 162 13.39 -22.79 18.22
C GLU A 162 13.68 -22.31 19.63
N HIS A 163 12.81 -21.48 20.18
CA HIS A 163 12.98 -20.91 21.54
C HIS A 163 12.24 -21.67 22.65
N THR A 164 11.61 -22.82 22.35
CA THR A 164 10.83 -23.59 23.35
C THR A 164 11.66 -23.93 24.58
N GLY A 165 12.89 -24.44 24.40
CA GLY A 165 13.77 -24.80 25.50
C GLY A 165 14.22 -23.60 26.33
N GLU A 166 14.50 -22.47 25.69
CA GLU A 166 14.86 -21.21 26.35
C GLU A 166 13.69 -20.66 27.17
N ILE A 167 12.51 -20.55 26.59
CA ILE A 167 11.34 -19.96 27.25
C ILE A 167 10.84 -20.86 28.37
N LEU A 168 10.58 -22.13 28.10
CA LEU A 168 10.03 -23.03 29.09
C LEU A 168 11.09 -23.41 30.18
N GLY A 169 12.33 -23.69 29.79
CA GLY A 169 13.39 -24.07 30.68
C GLY A 169 13.99 -22.90 31.45
N THR A 170 14.60 -21.95 30.73
CA THR A 170 15.37 -20.87 31.35
C THR A 170 14.48 -19.80 31.97
N LEU A 171 13.40 -19.37 31.29
CA LEU A 171 12.56 -18.30 31.78
C LEU A 171 11.48 -18.78 32.75
N LEU A 172 10.82 -19.93 32.47
CA LEU A 172 9.74 -20.46 33.30
C LEU A 172 10.16 -21.56 34.29
N GLY A 173 11.40 -22.07 34.19
CA GLY A 173 11.97 -23.03 35.11
C GLY A 173 11.46 -24.47 34.97
N TYR A 174 10.90 -24.81 33.79
CA TYR A 174 10.44 -26.19 33.50
C TYR A 174 11.65 -27.13 33.41
N SER A 175 11.50 -28.32 33.95
CA SER A 175 12.45 -29.42 33.73
C SER A 175 12.37 -29.95 32.27
N PRO A 176 13.40 -30.61 31.76
CA PRO A 176 13.38 -31.22 30.42
C PRO A 176 12.19 -32.17 30.21
N GLU A 177 11.76 -32.88 31.25
CA GLU A 177 10.62 -33.80 31.18
C GLU A 177 9.30 -33.05 31.06
N GLU A 178 9.14 -31.94 31.77
CA GLU A 178 7.95 -31.06 31.65
C GLU A 178 7.87 -30.38 30.30
N ILE A 179 9.01 -29.98 29.72
CA ILE A 179 9.06 -29.41 28.35
C ILE A 179 8.61 -30.44 27.32
N ILE A 180 9.13 -31.67 27.39
CA ILE A 180 8.73 -32.76 26.49
C ILE A 180 7.23 -33.05 26.59
N ASN A 181 6.70 -33.10 27.81
CA ASN A 181 5.28 -33.35 28.05
C ASN A 181 4.39 -32.21 27.53
N ALA A 182 4.80 -30.96 27.71
CA ALA A 182 4.08 -29.79 27.21
C ALA A 182 4.03 -29.74 25.66
N THR A 183 5.15 -30.07 25.00
CA THR A 183 5.24 -30.04 23.52
C THR A 183 4.59 -31.24 22.86
N ASN A 184 4.52 -32.41 23.50
CA ASN A 184 3.89 -33.61 22.96
C ASN A 184 2.35 -33.63 23.12
N SER A 185 1.80 -32.84 24.04
CA SER A 185 0.35 -32.79 24.28
C SER A 185 -0.43 -32.08 23.17
N GLU A 186 0.22 -31.22 22.41
CA GLU A 186 -0.43 -30.49 21.30
C GLU A 186 -0.57 -31.32 20.00
N THR A 187 0.23 -32.37 19.84
CA THR A 187 0.17 -33.25 18.65
C THR A 187 -1.04 -34.20 18.66
N SER A 188 -1.80 -34.26 19.74
CA SER A 188 -2.96 -35.18 19.88
C SER A 188 -4.32 -34.54 19.60
N GLN A 189 -4.38 -33.27 19.21
CA GLN A 189 -5.64 -32.51 18.97
C GLN A 189 -5.72 -31.85 17.58
N ALA A 190 -4.91 -32.20 16.61
CA ALA A 190 -4.97 -31.72 15.22
C ALA A 190 -5.55 -32.77 14.27
#